data_f1383d8e316926170cd94b602c82a7f9
#
_entry.id   f1383d8e316926170cd94b602c82a7f9
#
_cell.length_a   1.000
_cell.length_b   1.000
_cell.length_c   1.000
_cell.angle_alpha   90.00
_cell.angle_beta   90.00
_cell.angle_gamma   90.00
#
_symmetry.space_group_name_H-M   'P 1'
#
loop_
_entity.id
_entity.type
_entity.pdbx_description
1 polymer ?
#
loop_
_entity_poly.entity_id
_entity_poly.type
_entity_poly.pdbx_seq_one_letter_code
_entity_poly.pdbx_strand_id
1 'polypeptide(L)'
;RMMAITLNHTIVPSFDKVESAKFYSRLFGFEYIGEFAHFIVVRVNDTLCLDFDNKEKFESHHYAFKVSEQEFDDIFARLKAEKIKYGSGPGHADDMAINHNYDGRGVYFRDPNGHLLEMLTVDYVIPTQ
;
A
#
# COMPACT_ATOMS: atom_id res chain seq x y z
N ARG A 1 -14.34 21.71 -5.67
CA ARG A 1 -13.32 22.22 -6.55
C ARG A 1 -12.36 21.12 -7.01
N MET A 2 -12.14 21.04 -8.30
CA MET A 2 -11.20 20.08 -8.89
C MET A 2 -9.78 20.59 -8.80
N MET A 3 -8.88 19.72 -8.40
CA MET A 3 -7.44 20.00 -8.42
C MET A 3 -6.80 19.18 -9.52
N ALA A 4 -5.91 19.80 -10.30
CA ALA A 4 -5.17 19.11 -11.35
C ALA A 4 -3.86 18.48 -10.85
N ILE A 5 -3.46 18.81 -9.63
CA ILE A 5 -2.22 18.29 -9.05
C ILE A 5 -2.44 16.84 -8.64
N THR A 6 -1.54 15.98 -9.09
CA THR A 6 -1.54 14.56 -8.71
C THR A 6 -0.20 14.18 -8.11
N LEU A 7 -0.18 13.21 -7.23
CA LEU A 7 1.07 12.61 -6.80
C LEU A 7 1.55 11.72 -7.94
N ASN A 8 2.70 12.04 -8.55
CA ASN A 8 3.20 11.35 -9.73
C ASN A 8 4.00 10.10 -9.38
N HIS A 9 4.95 10.25 -8.48
CA HIS A 9 5.76 9.11 -8.03
C HIS A 9 6.31 9.39 -6.65
N THR A 10 6.68 8.33 -5.95
CA THR A 10 7.36 8.44 -4.66
C THR A 10 8.38 7.31 -4.56
N ILE A 11 9.47 7.57 -3.84
CA ILE A 11 10.51 6.57 -3.61
C ILE A 11 10.10 5.73 -2.40
N VAL A 12 10.13 4.41 -2.58
CA VAL A 12 9.89 3.45 -1.50
C VAL A 12 11.23 2.83 -1.11
N PRO A 13 11.83 3.26 0.01
CA PRO A 13 13.09 2.67 0.45
C PRO A 13 12.87 1.22 0.84
N SER A 14 13.77 0.35 0.43
CA SER A 14 13.59 -1.10 0.51
C SER A 14 14.91 -1.77 0.86
N PHE A 15 14.84 -2.86 1.62
CA PHE A 15 16.01 -3.69 1.85
C PHE A 15 16.42 -4.43 0.58
N ASP A 16 15.42 -4.85 -0.21
CA ASP A 16 15.59 -5.47 -1.52
C ASP A 16 14.52 -4.93 -2.47
N LYS A 17 14.91 -4.02 -3.34
CA LYS A 17 13.97 -3.32 -4.22
C LYS A 17 13.20 -4.25 -5.14
N VAL A 18 13.85 -5.32 -5.62
CA VAL A 18 13.20 -6.28 -6.53
C VAL A 18 12.12 -7.07 -5.80
N GLU A 19 12.44 -7.62 -4.63
CA GLU A 19 11.49 -8.39 -3.83
C GLU A 19 10.34 -7.49 -3.34
N SER A 20 10.65 -6.25 -2.96
CA SER A 20 9.62 -5.29 -2.53
C SER A 20 8.67 -4.96 -3.66
N ALA A 21 9.20 -4.64 -4.85
CA ALA A 21 8.37 -4.34 -6.02
C ALA A 21 7.47 -5.52 -6.39
N LYS A 22 8.03 -6.73 -6.36
CA LYS A 22 7.25 -7.95 -6.63
C LYS A 22 6.15 -8.17 -5.61
N PHE A 23 6.41 -7.88 -4.34
CA PHE A 23 5.42 -7.98 -3.28
C PHE A 23 4.21 -7.09 -3.57
N TYR A 24 4.45 -5.81 -3.88
CA TYR A 24 3.37 -4.86 -4.18
C TYR A 24 2.61 -5.24 -5.43
N SER A 25 3.32 -5.65 -6.48
CA SER A 25 2.70 -6.09 -7.73
C SER A 25 1.83 -7.33 -7.50
N ARG A 26 2.34 -8.31 -6.79
CA ARG A 26 1.63 -9.57 -6.55
C ARG A 26 0.41 -9.37 -5.65
N LEU A 27 0.57 -8.60 -4.56
CA LEU A 27 -0.48 -8.46 -3.58
C LEU A 27 -1.59 -7.53 -4.06
N PHE A 28 -1.23 -6.35 -4.55
CA PHE A 28 -2.19 -5.34 -4.97
C PHE A 28 -2.64 -5.49 -6.43
N GLY A 29 -1.90 -6.24 -7.24
CA GLY A 29 -2.15 -6.31 -8.67
C GLY A 29 -1.58 -5.14 -9.44
N PHE A 30 -0.63 -4.39 -8.86
CA PHE A 30 0.02 -3.27 -9.55
C PHE A 30 0.88 -3.78 -10.71
N GLU A 31 1.05 -2.94 -11.71
CA GLU A 31 1.85 -3.29 -12.90
C GLU A 31 3.34 -3.19 -12.58
N TYR A 32 4.04 -4.31 -12.74
CA TYR A 32 5.50 -4.35 -12.59
C TYR A 32 6.13 -3.82 -13.87
N ILE A 33 6.72 -2.64 -13.82
CA ILE A 33 7.39 -2.01 -14.97
C ILE A 33 8.82 -2.53 -15.10
N GLY A 34 9.56 -2.59 -13.99
CA GLY A 34 10.94 -3.04 -13.95
C GLY A 34 11.93 -1.90 -13.78
N GLU A 35 13.15 -2.11 -14.25
CA GLU A 35 14.24 -1.17 -14.04
C GLU A 35 14.00 0.17 -14.75
N PHE A 36 14.25 1.23 -14.02
CA PHE A 36 14.37 2.58 -14.55
C PHE A 36 15.41 3.31 -13.70
N ALA A 37 16.53 3.70 -14.32
CA ALA A 37 17.69 4.21 -13.58
C ALA A 37 18.10 3.16 -12.52
N HIS A 38 18.27 3.58 -11.26
CA HIS A 38 18.60 2.65 -10.17
C HIS A 38 17.37 2.14 -9.41
N PHE A 39 16.16 2.45 -9.91
CA PHE A 39 14.92 2.02 -9.28
C PHE A 39 14.35 0.76 -9.93
N ILE A 40 13.49 0.09 -9.18
CA ILE A 40 12.50 -0.82 -9.77
C ILE A 40 11.14 -0.12 -9.66
N VAL A 41 10.47 0.05 -10.77
CA VAL A 41 9.24 0.85 -10.86
C VAL A 41 8.02 -0.06 -10.91
N VAL A 42 7.01 0.31 -10.15
CA VAL A 42 5.68 -0.33 -10.16
C VAL A 42 4.65 0.76 -10.40
N ARG A 43 3.74 0.53 -11.33
CA ARG A 43 2.65 1.47 -11.64
C ARG A 43 1.41 1.11 -10.83
N VAL A 44 0.96 2.05 -10.02
CA VAL A 44 -0.26 1.88 -9.21
C VAL A 44 -1.50 2.14 -10.06
N ASN A 45 -1.50 3.26 -10.78
CA ASN A 45 -2.58 3.69 -11.67
C ASN A 45 -2.03 4.67 -12.71
N ASP A 46 -2.91 5.34 -13.45
CA ASP A 46 -2.51 6.27 -14.52
C ASP A 46 -1.67 7.45 -14.04
N THR A 47 -1.71 7.78 -12.75
CA THR A 47 -1.06 8.98 -12.22
C THR A 47 0.05 8.71 -11.22
N LEU A 48 0.21 7.47 -10.73
CA LEU A 48 1.15 7.20 -9.63
C LEU A 48 2.01 5.98 -9.91
N CYS A 49 3.31 6.15 -9.77
CA CYS A 49 4.29 5.06 -9.72
C CYS A 49 4.98 5.03 -8.36
N LEU A 50 5.38 3.84 -7.95
CA LEU A 50 6.24 3.62 -6.79
C LEU A 50 7.62 3.23 -7.31
N ASP A 51 8.64 3.97 -6.88
CA ASP A 51 10.03 3.77 -7.31
C ASP A 51 10.78 3.11 -6.14
N PHE A 52 11.00 1.81 -6.22
CA PHE A 52 11.66 1.05 -5.16
C PHE A 52 13.17 1.21 -5.28
N ASP A 53 13.81 1.57 -4.16
CA ASP A 53 15.23 1.84 -4.11
C ASP A 53 15.88 1.13 -2.92
N ASN A 54 17.05 0.55 -3.14
CA ASN A 54 17.77 -0.13 -2.07
C ASN A 54 18.31 0.88 -1.06
N LYS A 55 18.01 0.67 0.21
CA LYS A 55 18.55 1.44 1.34
C LYS A 55 18.85 0.50 2.49
N GLU A 56 19.93 0.75 3.19
CA GLU A 56 20.29 -0.04 4.37
C GLU A 56 19.53 0.40 5.61
N LYS A 57 19.24 1.70 5.70
CA LYS A 57 18.54 2.30 6.85
C LYS A 57 17.52 3.29 6.36
N PHE A 58 16.34 3.28 6.97
CA PHE A 58 15.26 4.23 6.67
C PHE A 58 14.19 4.15 7.75
N GLU A 59 13.39 5.19 7.82
CA GLU A 59 12.20 5.20 8.68
C GLU A 59 11.07 4.42 8.02
N SER A 60 10.23 3.80 8.82
CA SER A 60 9.01 3.15 8.32
C SER A 60 8.09 4.21 7.75
N HIS A 61 7.65 4.01 6.52
CA HIS A 61 6.64 4.86 5.88
C HIS A 61 5.25 4.29 6.11
N HIS A 62 4.24 5.12 5.82
CA HIS A 62 2.84 4.69 5.82
C HIS A 62 2.24 5.00 4.45
N TYR A 63 1.75 3.97 3.78
CA TYR A 63 1.07 4.11 2.49
C TYR A 63 -0.34 3.57 2.63
N ALA A 64 -1.34 4.39 2.30
CA ALA A 64 -2.74 4.00 2.34
C ALA A 64 -3.31 4.06 0.93
N PHE A 65 -3.94 2.99 0.50
CA PHE A 65 -4.52 2.87 -0.83
C PHE A 65 -6.03 2.74 -0.70
N LYS A 66 -6.75 3.66 -1.35
CA LYS A 66 -8.20 3.51 -1.46
C LYS A 66 -8.51 2.52 -2.58
N VAL A 67 -9.33 1.55 -2.27
CA VAL A 67 -9.68 0.45 -3.18
C VAL A 67 -11.20 0.33 -3.27
N SER A 68 -11.69 -0.28 -4.35
CA SER A 68 -13.09 -0.64 -4.44
C SER A 68 -13.39 -1.82 -3.50
N GLU A 69 -14.67 -2.10 -3.26
CA GLU A 69 -15.07 -3.25 -2.44
C GLU A 69 -14.57 -4.55 -3.06
N GLN A 70 -14.64 -4.68 -4.38
CA GLN A 70 -14.15 -5.88 -5.07
C GLN A 70 -12.62 -6.01 -4.97
N GLU A 71 -11.90 -4.91 -5.15
CA GLU A 71 -10.44 -4.91 -4.98
C GLU A 71 -10.06 -5.29 -3.55
N PHE A 72 -10.80 -4.78 -2.56
CA PHE A 72 -10.57 -5.14 -1.17
C PHE A 72 -10.69 -6.65 -0.98
N ASP A 73 -11.76 -7.26 -1.50
CA ASP A 73 -11.96 -8.71 -1.39
C ASP A 73 -10.82 -9.49 -2.04
N ASP A 74 -10.40 -9.09 -3.23
CA ASP A 74 -9.35 -9.78 -3.98
C ASP A 74 -7.99 -9.67 -3.27
N ILE A 75 -7.64 -8.47 -2.84
CA ILE A 75 -6.36 -8.22 -2.16
C ILE A 75 -6.34 -8.93 -0.80
N PHE A 76 -7.44 -8.83 -0.05
CA PHE A 76 -7.55 -9.47 1.26
C PHE A 76 -7.43 -10.98 1.16
N ALA A 77 -8.01 -11.57 0.13
CA ALA A 77 -7.87 -13.01 -0.13
C ALA A 77 -6.41 -13.40 -0.37
N ARG A 78 -5.68 -12.60 -1.17
CA ARG A 78 -4.24 -12.84 -1.43
C ARG A 78 -3.41 -12.68 -0.16
N LEU A 79 -3.72 -11.66 0.63
CA LEU A 79 -3.05 -11.37 1.90
C LEU A 79 -3.17 -12.56 2.85
N LYS A 80 -4.38 -13.12 2.98
CA LYS A 80 -4.62 -14.30 3.82
C LYS A 80 -3.96 -15.55 3.25
N ALA A 81 -3.99 -15.73 1.93
CA ALA A 81 -3.36 -16.88 1.27
C ALA A 81 -1.85 -16.89 1.48
N GLU A 82 -1.21 -15.73 1.55
CA GLU A 82 0.22 -15.59 1.84
C GLU A 82 0.52 -15.60 3.34
N LYS A 83 -0.50 -15.74 4.20
CA LYS A 83 -0.36 -15.80 5.66
C LYS A 83 0.31 -14.56 6.24
N ILE A 84 0.08 -13.41 5.63
CA ILE A 84 0.57 -12.13 6.12
C ILE A 84 -0.29 -11.71 7.32
N LYS A 85 0.35 -11.28 8.39
CA LYS A 85 -0.37 -10.73 9.54
C LYS A 85 -1.03 -9.43 9.16
N TYR A 86 -2.24 -9.21 9.66
CA TYR A 86 -3.00 -7.99 9.38
C TYR A 86 -3.77 -7.56 10.62
N GLY A 87 -4.28 -6.35 10.60
CA GLY A 87 -5.00 -5.85 11.76
C GLY A 87 -5.89 -4.65 11.46
N SER A 88 -6.61 -4.25 12.50
CA SER A 88 -7.69 -3.27 12.41
C SER A 88 -7.23 -1.82 12.58
N GLY A 89 -5.97 -1.58 12.90
CA GLY A 89 -5.47 -0.23 13.12
C GLY A 89 -3.95 -0.16 13.08
N PRO A 90 -3.39 1.06 13.07
CA PRO A 90 -1.94 1.24 12.95
C PRO A 90 -1.17 0.70 14.14
N GLY A 91 -1.75 0.74 15.34
CA GLY A 91 -1.17 0.13 16.53
C GLY A 91 -1.59 -1.32 16.75
N HIS A 92 -2.40 -1.88 15.84
CA HIS A 92 -2.98 -3.20 15.93
C HIS A 92 -2.92 -3.91 14.57
N ALA A 93 -1.73 -3.87 13.93
CA ALA A 93 -1.56 -4.41 12.58
C ALA A 93 -1.48 -5.94 12.53
N ASP A 94 -1.68 -6.60 13.66
CA ASP A 94 -1.59 -8.07 13.78
C ASP A 94 -2.73 -8.69 14.60
N ASP A 95 -3.82 -7.95 14.88
CA ASP A 95 -4.95 -8.48 15.64
C ASP A 95 -5.87 -9.38 14.80
N MET A 96 -5.56 -9.56 13.54
CA MET A 96 -6.28 -10.43 12.60
C MET A 96 -7.74 -10.02 12.41
N ALA A 97 -8.02 -8.72 12.51
CA ALA A 97 -9.34 -8.14 12.32
C ALA A 97 -9.26 -7.01 11.28
N ILE A 98 -10.38 -6.73 10.63
CA ILE A 98 -10.53 -5.55 9.79
C ILE A 98 -11.33 -4.51 10.57
N ASN A 99 -11.32 -3.25 10.10
CA ASN A 99 -12.15 -2.21 10.66
C ASN A 99 -13.28 -1.82 9.69
N HIS A 100 -14.26 -1.12 10.21
CA HIS A 100 -15.39 -0.60 9.45
C HIS A 100 -15.53 0.92 9.64
N ASN A 101 -14.40 1.60 9.70
CA ASN A 101 -14.36 3.04 9.89
C ASN A 101 -15.14 3.74 8.78
N TYR A 102 -15.93 4.75 9.16
CA TYR A 102 -16.73 5.57 8.25
C TYR A 102 -17.70 4.73 7.39
N ASP A 103 -18.19 3.60 7.93
CA ASP A 103 -19.10 2.66 7.25
C ASP A 103 -18.47 1.95 6.04
N GLY A 104 -17.14 1.97 5.96
CA GLY A 104 -16.39 1.23 4.96
C GLY A 104 -15.69 0.01 5.54
N ARG A 105 -14.63 -0.42 4.87
CA ARG A 105 -13.75 -1.45 5.36
C ARG A 105 -12.32 -0.97 5.28
N GLY A 106 -11.49 -1.36 6.23
CA GLY A 106 -10.07 -1.06 6.23
C GLY A 106 -9.26 -2.17 6.87
N VAL A 107 -8.01 -2.30 6.46
CA VAL A 107 -7.08 -3.27 7.05
C VAL A 107 -5.65 -2.73 6.94
N TYR A 108 -4.85 -3.02 7.95
CA TYR A 108 -3.44 -2.63 8.05
C TYR A 108 -2.56 -3.87 8.04
N PHE A 109 -1.40 -3.76 7.42
CA PHE A 109 -0.39 -4.83 7.40
C PHE A 109 0.98 -4.25 7.05
N ARG A 110 2.03 -5.04 7.22
CA ARG A 110 3.40 -4.61 6.95
C ARG A 110 3.90 -5.20 5.64
N ASP A 111 4.67 -4.40 4.90
CA ASP A 111 5.40 -4.90 3.74
C ASP A 111 6.74 -5.53 4.17
N PRO A 112 7.54 -6.11 3.24
CA PRO A 112 8.81 -6.74 3.61
C PRO A 112 9.83 -5.80 4.24
N ASN A 113 9.65 -4.49 4.14
CA ASN A 113 10.55 -3.48 4.67
C ASN A 113 10.12 -2.96 6.04
N GLY A 114 8.96 -3.38 6.52
CA GLY A 114 8.37 -2.85 7.73
C GLY A 114 7.57 -1.58 7.52
N HIS A 115 7.33 -1.14 6.28
CA HIS A 115 6.40 -0.04 6.02
C HIS A 115 4.98 -0.48 6.40
N LEU A 116 4.24 0.44 7.00
CA LEU A 116 2.85 0.17 7.38
C LEU A 116 1.94 0.47 6.20
N LEU A 117 1.27 -0.54 5.71
CA LEU A 117 0.32 -0.41 4.61
C LEU A 117 -1.10 -0.44 5.13
N GLU A 118 -1.95 0.27 4.43
CA GLU A 118 -3.38 0.31 4.70
C GLU A 118 -4.12 0.26 3.39
N MET A 119 -5.22 -0.49 3.33
CA MET A 119 -6.20 -0.33 2.27
C MET A 119 -7.55 -0.04 2.90
N LEU A 120 -8.30 0.86 2.26
CA LEU A 120 -9.59 1.32 2.76
C LEU A 120 -10.53 1.53 1.58
N THR A 121 -11.83 1.32 1.83
CA THR A 121 -12.84 1.41 0.76
C THR A 121 -13.55 2.75 0.70
N VAL A 122 -13.41 3.59 1.74
CA VAL A 122 -14.02 4.92 1.79
C VAL A 122 -13.01 5.95 2.29
N ASP A 123 -13.22 7.20 1.94
CA ASP A 123 -12.37 8.29 2.41
C ASP A 123 -12.58 8.54 3.90
N TYR A 124 -11.55 9.09 4.54
CA TYR A 124 -11.69 9.63 5.88
C TYR A 124 -12.66 10.81 5.86
N VAL A 125 -13.43 10.94 6.93
CA VAL A 125 -14.22 12.14 7.17
C VAL A 125 -13.34 13.11 7.96
N ILE A 126 -12.84 14.13 7.28
CA ILE A 126 -11.95 15.12 7.88
C ILE A 126 -12.82 16.27 8.41
N PRO A 127 -12.79 16.55 9.72
CA PRO A 127 -13.58 17.66 10.26
C PRO A 127 -13.16 18.99 9.63
N THR A 128 -14.15 19.82 9.28
CA THR A 128 -13.88 21.19 8.81
C THR A 128 -13.74 22.13 9.99
N GLN A 129 -12.88 23.10 9.82
CA GLN A 129 -12.63 24.14 10.85
C GLN A 129 -13.67 25.23 10.77
#